data_775197237bedb6fd4523cb26359542be
#
_entry.id   775197237bedb6fd4523cb26359542be
#
_cell.length_a   1.000
_cell.length_b   1.000
_cell.length_c   1.000
_cell.angle_alpha   90.00
_cell.angle_beta   90.00
_cell.angle_gamma   90.00
#
_symmetry.space_group_name_H-M   'P 1'
#
loop_
_entity.id
_entity.type
_entity.pdbx_description
1 polymer ?
#
loop_
_entity_poly.entity_id
_entity_poly.type
_entity_poly.pdbx_seq_one_letter_code
_entity_poly.pdbx_strand_id
1 'polypeptide(L)'
;ITALAVNALAMGLAGSIAAVLAYRLLRRMNETAAVAIAAWCSVLLAGLLVALTLGAQPLIAHKEDGTPLFFPFGFSITLPAVLIPHVFIGAGEAVLTVLVWRFARMRKWLPALPSPAGGRGAGGEGRA
;
A
#
# COMPACT_ATOMS: atom_id res chain seq x y z
N ILE A 1 -7.80 4.40 21.36
CA ILE A 1 -6.32 4.27 21.34
C ILE A 1 -5.90 3.05 20.53
N THR A 2 -6.54 1.89 20.68
CA THR A 2 -6.21 0.64 19.94
C THR A 2 -6.37 0.79 18.42
N ALA A 3 -7.43 1.46 17.96
CA ALA A 3 -7.65 1.69 16.53
C ALA A 3 -6.56 2.56 15.90
N LEU A 4 -6.03 3.53 16.63
CA LEU A 4 -4.94 4.40 16.17
C LEU A 4 -3.63 3.63 15.98
N ALA A 5 -3.28 2.77 16.93
CA ALA A 5 -2.07 1.94 16.85
C ALA A 5 -2.16 0.93 15.68
N VAL A 6 -3.30 0.25 15.53
CA VAL A 6 -3.53 -0.67 14.41
C VAL A 6 -3.47 0.06 13.08
N ASN A 7 -4.09 1.25 12.98
CA ASN A 7 -4.07 2.03 11.76
C ASN A 7 -2.66 2.51 11.40
N ALA A 8 -1.89 2.96 12.38
CA ALA A 8 -0.49 3.36 12.17
C ALA A 8 0.38 2.21 11.68
N LEU A 9 0.23 1.00 12.25
CA LEU A 9 0.95 -0.19 11.80
C LEU A 9 0.47 -0.67 10.42
N ALA A 10 -0.84 -0.69 10.20
CA ALA A 10 -1.42 -1.13 8.93
C ALA A 10 -1.03 -0.21 7.77
N MET A 11 -1.18 1.10 7.95
CA MET A 11 -0.83 2.08 6.90
C MET A 11 0.67 2.35 6.83
N GLY A 12 1.31 2.59 7.98
CA GLY A 12 2.71 2.99 8.03
C GLY A 12 3.68 1.87 7.69
N LEU A 13 3.43 0.65 8.14
CA LEU A 13 4.34 -0.47 7.91
C LEU A 13 3.84 -1.39 6.80
N ALA A 14 2.69 -2.03 6.98
CA ALA A 14 2.22 -3.04 6.04
C ALA A 14 1.85 -2.44 4.67
N GLY A 15 1.17 -1.30 4.64
CA GLY A 15 0.85 -0.57 3.42
C GLY A 15 2.11 -0.13 2.66
N SER A 16 3.13 0.37 3.37
CA SER A 16 4.40 0.76 2.75
C SER A 16 5.16 -0.43 2.15
N ILE A 17 5.19 -1.57 2.84
CA ILE A 17 5.80 -2.80 2.31
C ILE A 17 5.06 -3.25 1.05
N ALA A 18 3.73 -3.28 1.07
CA ALA A 18 2.91 -3.63 -0.09
C ALA A 18 3.18 -2.71 -1.28
N ALA A 19 3.26 -1.39 -1.05
CA ALA A 19 3.57 -0.42 -2.09
C ALA A 19 4.95 -0.67 -2.72
N VAL A 20 5.99 -0.89 -1.91
CA VAL A 20 7.34 -1.17 -2.40
C VAL A 20 7.38 -2.47 -3.21
N LEU A 21 6.73 -3.52 -2.75
CA LEU A 21 6.70 -4.80 -3.46
C LEU A 21 5.94 -4.68 -4.79
N ALA A 22 4.75 -4.09 -4.79
CA ALA A 22 3.95 -3.88 -6.00
C ALA A 22 4.72 -3.02 -7.02
N TYR A 23 5.33 -1.93 -6.58
CA TYR A 23 6.15 -1.09 -7.44
C TYR A 23 7.33 -1.86 -8.05
N ARG A 24 8.08 -2.60 -7.25
CA ARG A 24 9.24 -3.38 -7.73
C ARG A 24 8.86 -4.43 -8.77
N LEU A 25 7.74 -5.08 -8.59
CA LEU A 25 7.23 -6.09 -9.51
C LEU A 25 6.80 -5.47 -10.86
N LEU A 26 6.13 -4.33 -10.81
CA LEU A 26 5.45 -3.76 -11.97
C LEU A 26 6.24 -2.68 -12.71
N ARG A 27 7.26 -2.05 -12.10
CA ARG A 27 8.01 -0.92 -12.68
C ARG A 27 8.70 -1.24 -14.03
N ARG A 28 8.99 -2.53 -14.27
CA ARG A 28 9.60 -2.97 -15.53
C ARG A 28 8.64 -2.93 -16.72
N MET A 29 7.34 -2.99 -16.47
CA MET A 29 6.31 -2.94 -17.50
C MET A 29 5.93 -1.48 -17.81
N ASN A 30 5.49 -0.73 -16.82
CA ASN A 30 5.12 0.67 -16.94
C ASN A 30 5.26 1.36 -15.58
N GLU A 31 6.17 2.33 -15.50
CA GLU A 31 6.48 2.98 -14.21
C GLU A 31 5.29 3.76 -13.63
N THR A 32 4.53 4.47 -14.48
CA THR A 32 3.34 5.22 -14.03
C THR A 32 2.25 4.29 -13.50
N ALA A 33 2.00 3.18 -14.22
CA ALA A 33 1.05 2.18 -13.76
C ALA A 33 1.53 1.50 -12.48
N ALA A 34 2.84 1.23 -12.36
CA ALA A 34 3.41 0.66 -11.15
C ALA A 34 3.23 1.55 -9.93
N VAL A 35 3.41 2.88 -10.06
CA VAL A 35 3.16 3.85 -8.99
C VAL A 35 1.68 3.87 -8.61
N ALA A 36 0.77 3.89 -9.59
CA ALA A 36 -0.67 3.89 -9.35
C ALA A 36 -1.12 2.63 -8.59
N ILE A 37 -0.72 1.45 -9.08
CA ILE A 37 -1.10 0.16 -8.49
C ILE A 37 -0.46 0.00 -7.10
N ALA A 38 0.78 0.46 -6.92
CA ALA A 38 1.45 0.41 -5.63
C ALA A 38 0.69 1.24 -4.56
N ALA A 39 0.28 2.45 -4.90
CA ALA A 39 -0.53 3.30 -4.02
C ALA A 39 -1.87 2.65 -3.70
N TRP A 40 -2.57 2.14 -4.70
CA TRP A 40 -3.85 1.48 -4.53
C TRP A 40 -3.77 0.22 -3.65
N CYS A 41 -2.79 -0.65 -3.91
CA CYS A 41 -2.56 -1.86 -3.11
C CYS A 41 -2.21 -1.53 -1.65
N SER A 42 -1.45 -0.46 -1.41
CA SER A 42 -1.12 0.00 -0.06
C SER A 42 -2.37 0.31 0.77
N VAL A 43 -3.29 1.08 0.19
CA VAL A 43 -4.56 1.46 0.83
C VAL A 43 -5.45 0.25 1.08
N LEU A 44 -5.57 -0.64 0.09
CA LEU A 44 -6.39 -1.85 0.23
C LEU A 44 -5.86 -2.80 1.29
N LEU A 45 -4.54 -3.02 1.34
CA LEU A 45 -3.95 -3.89 2.36
C LEU A 45 -4.12 -3.29 3.77
N ALA A 46 -3.91 -1.98 3.90
CA ALA A 46 -4.13 -1.31 5.17
C ALA A 46 -5.59 -1.42 5.63
N GLY A 47 -6.56 -1.17 4.74
CA GLY A 47 -7.98 -1.34 5.00
C GLY A 47 -8.35 -2.78 5.38
N LEU A 48 -7.77 -3.76 4.69
CA LEU A 48 -7.97 -5.18 4.99
C LEU A 48 -7.51 -5.53 6.41
N LEU A 49 -6.31 -5.10 6.81
CA LEU A 49 -5.78 -5.37 8.14
C LEU A 49 -6.64 -4.74 9.24
N VAL A 50 -7.11 -3.51 9.03
CA VAL A 50 -8.05 -2.84 9.95
C VAL A 50 -9.37 -3.60 10.02
N ALA A 51 -9.93 -4.01 8.87
CA ALA A 51 -11.17 -4.77 8.82
C ALA A 51 -11.07 -6.13 9.54
N LEU A 52 -9.95 -6.84 9.35
CA LEU A 52 -9.68 -8.09 10.05
C LEU A 52 -9.57 -7.88 11.56
N THR A 53 -8.88 -6.85 11.99
CA THR A 53 -8.73 -6.53 13.42
C THR A 53 -10.08 -6.18 14.07
N LEU A 54 -10.90 -5.37 13.39
CA LEU A 54 -12.22 -5.02 13.90
C LEU A 54 -13.18 -6.22 13.88
N GLY A 55 -13.19 -6.99 12.79
CA GLY A 55 -14.06 -8.16 12.63
C GLY A 55 -13.73 -9.32 13.57
N ALA A 56 -12.49 -9.36 14.10
CA ALA A 56 -12.07 -10.35 15.08
C ALA A 56 -12.52 -10.00 16.52
N GLN A 57 -12.82 -8.73 16.81
CA GLN A 57 -13.13 -8.29 18.19
C GLN A 57 -14.30 -9.05 18.83
N PRO A 58 -15.42 -9.32 18.12
CA PRO A 58 -16.52 -10.10 18.71
C PRO A 58 -16.16 -11.55 19.07
N LEU A 59 -15.02 -12.06 18.59
CA LEU A 59 -14.55 -13.43 18.90
C LEU A 59 -13.60 -13.46 20.10
N ILE A 60 -13.04 -12.30 20.47
CA ILE A 60 -11.93 -12.23 21.43
C ILE A 60 -12.40 -11.71 22.78
N ALA A 61 -13.30 -10.71 22.81
CA ALA A 61 -13.65 -10.00 24.03
C ALA A 61 -15.16 -9.86 24.21
N HIS A 62 -15.66 -10.43 25.31
CA HIS A 62 -17.06 -10.39 25.68
C HIS A 62 -17.24 -9.84 27.11
N LYS A 63 -18.42 -9.31 27.38
CA LYS A 63 -18.88 -8.96 28.72
C LYS A 63 -19.35 -10.24 29.44
N GLU A 64 -19.67 -10.13 30.73
CA GLU A 64 -20.21 -11.22 31.54
C GLU A 64 -21.53 -11.77 30.98
N ASP A 65 -22.33 -10.95 30.31
CA ASP A 65 -23.58 -11.31 29.65
C ASP A 65 -23.40 -11.96 28.25
N GLY A 66 -22.14 -12.18 27.81
CA GLY A 66 -21.82 -12.76 26.52
C GLY A 66 -21.88 -11.79 25.34
N THR A 67 -22.23 -10.52 25.55
CA THR A 67 -22.21 -9.51 24.48
C THR A 67 -20.79 -9.06 24.14
N PRO A 68 -20.49 -8.71 22.86
CA PRO A 68 -19.18 -8.18 22.49
C PRO A 68 -18.80 -6.94 23.30
N LEU A 69 -17.58 -6.92 23.84
CA LEU A 69 -17.11 -5.84 24.72
C LEU A 69 -16.85 -4.52 23.94
N PHE A 70 -16.42 -4.61 22.70
CA PHE A 70 -16.03 -3.46 21.89
C PHE A 70 -16.86 -3.37 20.61
N PHE A 71 -16.28 -3.72 19.48
CA PHE A 71 -16.91 -3.64 18.17
C PHE A 71 -17.84 -4.85 17.95
N PRO A 72 -19.15 -4.64 17.72
CA PRO A 72 -20.13 -5.74 17.77
C PRO A 72 -20.27 -6.52 16.46
N PHE A 73 -19.65 -6.06 15.36
CA PHE A 73 -19.85 -6.64 14.03
C PHE A 73 -18.73 -7.62 13.66
N GLY A 74 -19.13 -8.82 13.22
CA GLY A 74 -18.20 -9.83 12.72
C GLY A 74 -17.70 -9.55 11.30
N PHE A 75 -16.88 -10.45 10.78
CA PHE A 75 -16.22 -10.31 9.46
C PHE A 75 -17.20 -10.10 8.31
N SER A 76 -18.36 -10.75 8.31
CA SER A 76 -19.33 -10.66 7.22
C SER A 76 -19.86 -9.24 6.97
N ILE A 77 -19.90 -8.41 8.01
CA ILE A 77 -20.32 -7.01 7.93
C ILE A 77 -19.10 -6.11 7.80
N THR A 78 -18.08 -6.35 8.59
CA THR A 78 -16.91 -5.45 8.69
C THR A 78 -16.07 -5.43 7.42
N LEU A 79 -15.83 -6.60 6.79
CA LEU A 79 -15.01 -6.67 5.58
C LEU A 79 -15.61 -5.82 4.44
N PRO A 80 -16.85 -6.03 4.00
CA PRO A 80 -17.41 -5.22 2.92
C PRO A 80 -17.56 -3.75 3.32
N ALA A 81 -17.96 -3.45 4.56
CA ALA A 81 -18.13 -2.08 5.02
C ALA A 81 -16.84 -1.26 5.00
N VAL A 82 -15.70 -1.90 5.24
CA VAL A 82 -14.40 -1.24 5.20
C VAL A 82 -13.82 -1.29 3.78
N LEU A 83 -13.80 -2.45 3.12
CA LEU A 83 -13.09 -2.60 1.85
C LEU A 83 -13.77 -1.87 0.68
N ILE A 84 -15.10 -1.83 0.61
CA ILE A 84 -15.79 -1.14 -0.49
C ILE A 84 -15.40 0.34 -0.56
N PRO A 85 -15.48 1.14 0.52
CA PRO A 85 -14.97 2.51 0.48
C PRO A 85 -13.48 2.60 0.15
N HIS A 86 -12.64 1.67 0.65
CA HIS A 86 -11.20 1.70 0.42
C HIS A 86 -10.81 1.44 -1.03
N VAL A 87 -11.63 0.73 -1.82
CA VAL A 87 -11.44 0.62 -3.28
C VAL A 87 -11.47 2.00 -3.94
N PHE A 88 -12.46 2.82 -3.60
CA PHE A 88 -12.61 4.17 -4.16
C PHE A 88 -11.58 5.16 -3.61
N ILE A 89 -11.31 5.12 -2.30
CA ILE A 89 -10.28 5.92 -1.65
C ILE A 89 -8.92 5.60 -2.28
N GLY A 90 -8.59 4.32 -2.44
CA GLY A 90 -7.35 3.88 -3.06
C GLY A 90 -7.22 4.31 -4.52
N ALA A 91 -8.32 4.38 -5.29
CA ALA A 91 -8.29 4.92 -6.64
C ALA A 91 -7.95 6.42 -6.64
N GLY A 92 -8.52 7.19 -5.73
CA GLY A 92 -8.17 8.61 -5.52
C GLY A 92 -6.70 8.79 -5.12
N GLU A 93 -6.22 7.99 -4.17
CA GLU A 93 -4.82 7.96 -3.73
C GLU A 93 -3.87 7.62 -4.88
N ALA A 94 -4.22 6.65 -5.73
CA ALA A 94 -3.43 6.29 -6.90
C ALA A 94 -3.28 7.46 -7.88
N VAL A 95 -4.37 8.18 -8.16
CA VAL A 95 -4.35 9.36 -9.04
C VAL A 95 -3.47 10.45 -8.42
N LEU A 96 -3.69 10.81 -7.17
CA LEU A 96 -2.91 11.85 -6.48
C LEU A 96 -1.43 11.49 -6.42
N THR A 97 -1.10 10.25 -6.08
CA THR A 97 0.29 9.78 -6.01
C THR A 97 0.98 9.87 -7.37
N VAL A 98 0.30 9.47 -8.46
CA VAL A 98 0.84 9.62 -9.82
C VAL A 98 1.07 11.09 -10.19
N LEU A 99 0.13 11.97 -9.87
CA LEU A 99 0.27 13.40 -10.15
C LEU A 99 1.46 14.01 -9.42
N VAL A 100 1.58 13.76 -8.11
CA VAL A 100 2.71 14.23 -7.29
C VAL A 100 4.02 13.65 -7.79
N TRP A 101 4.07 12.35 -8.08
CA TRP A 101 5.25 11.68 -8.61
C TRP A 101 5.70 12.28 -9.95
N ARG A 102 4.77 12.50 -10.90
CA ARG A 102 5.08 13.14 -12.19
C ARG A 102 5.57 14.57 -12.00
N PHE A 103 4.93 15.33 -11.11
CA PHE A 103 5.39 16.69 -10.79
C PHE A 103 6.81 16.69 -10.22
N ALA A 104 7.10 15.84 -9.24
CA ALA A 104 8.44 15.72 -8.65
C ALA A 104 9.50 15.31 -9.69
N ARG A 105 9.13 14.46 -10.64
CA ARG A 105 9.98 14.08 -11.78
C ARG A 105 10.26 15.27 -12.70
N MET A 106 9.24 16.03 -13.08
CA MET A 106 9.40 17.22 -13.93
C MET A 106 10.29 18.27 -13.26
N ARG A 107 10.21 18.41 -11.94
CA ARG A 107 11.03 19.31 -11.14
C ARG A 107 12.43 18.76 -10.82
N LYS A 108 12.77 17.56 -11.29
CA LYS A 108 14.04 16.87 -11.02
C LYS A 108 14.34 16.68 -9.52
N TRP A 109 13.29 16.58 -8.70
CA TRP A 109 13.43 16.30 -7.26
C TRP A 109 13.74 14.82 -6.98
N LEU A 110 13.39 13.95 -7.92
CA LEU A 110 13.71 12.52 -7.83
C LEU A 110 14.98 12.23 -8.64
N PRO A 111 15.93 11.47 -8.09
CA PRO A 111 17.10 11.04 -8.85
C PRO A 111 16.66 10.21 -10.06
N ALA A 112 17.41 10.37 -11.17
CA ALA A 112 17.20 9.51 -12.33
C ALA A 112 17.43 8.05 -11.90
N LEU A 113 16.46 7.17 -12.21
CA LEU A 113 16.66 5.75 -11.97
C LEU A 113 17.80 5.26 -12.85
N PRO A 114 18.72 4.43 -12.33
CA PRO A 114 19.77 3.85 -13.14
C PRO A 114 19.16 3.10 -14.32
N SER A 115 19.62 3.43 -15.52
CA SER A 115 19.16 2.79 -16.75
C SER A 115 19.49 1.30 -16.69
N PRO A 116 18.57 0.39 -17.02
CA PRO A 116 18.86 -1.05 -17.02
C PRO A 116 19.87 -1.48 -18.09
N ALA A 117 20.31 -0.56 -18.96
CA ALA A 117 21.21 -0.81 -20.09
C ALA A 117 22.70 -0.56 -19.82
N GLY A 118 23.13 -0.23 -18.58
CA GLY A 118 24.51 0.10 -18.26
C GLY A 118 25.45 -1.07 -17.97
N GLY A 119 25.15 -2.29 -18.39
CA GLY A 119 25.90 -3.50 -18.04
C GLY A 119 26.69 -4.18 -19.18
N ARG A 120 27.01 -3.48 -20.28
CA ARG A 120 27.95 -4.05 -21.29
C ARG A 120 28.71 -2.94 -21.99
N GLY A 121 29.97 -2.75 -21.65
CA GLY A 121 30.86 -1.89 -22.42
C GLY A 121 31.98 -1.28 -21.63
N ALA A 122 32.67 -2.03 -20.78
CA ALA A 122 34.00 -1.66 -20.27
C ALA A 122 34.93 -2.88 -20.36
N GLY A 123 35.29 -3.22 -21.56
CA GLY A 123 36.27 -4.30 -21.83
C GLY A 123 36.75 -4.23 -23.25
N GLY A 124 37.79 -3.47 -23.49
CA GLY A 124 38.49 -3.59 -24.76
C GLY A 124 39.04 -2.29 -25.30
N GLU A 125 40.08 -1.76 -24.68
CA GLU A 125 41.12 -1.02 -25.43
C GLU A 125 42.40 -1.03 -24.59
N GLY A 126 43.17 -2.03 -24.86
CA GLY A 126 44.58 -2.09 -24.56
C GLY A 126 45.29 -2.75 -25.70
N ARG A 127 46.19 -2.03 -26.36
CA ARG A 127 47.27 -2.46 -27.22
C ARG A 127 47.12 -2.05 -28.69
N ALA A 128 47.81 -1.00 -29.02
CA ALA A 128 48.96 -1.02 -29.92
C ALA A 128 49.74 0.26 -29.72
#